data_9820a8b49070632c9a4248882bc7fc5b
#
_entry.id   9820a8b49070632c9a4248882bc7fc5b
#
_cell.length_a   1.000
_cell.length_b   1.000
_cell.length_c   1.000
_cell.angle_alpha   90.00
_cell.angle_beta   90.00
_cell.angle_gamma   90.00
#
_symmetry.space_group_name_H-M   'P 1'
#
loop_
_entity.id
_entity.type
_entity.pdbx_description
1 polymer ?
#
loop_
_entity_poly.entity_id
_entity_poly.type
_entity_poly.pdbx_seq_one_letter_code
_entity_poly.pdbx_strand_id
1 'polypeptide(L)'
;EITYPKPLEDMLQAAFDEYRHDVPWANDYWLSPKSVIRDMVETASDFTGYIARYNIARSEGTLLRYLSDAYRTLARTVPLEKRNEQLRDIISWLRVVVRSIDSSLVDEWENAGAGTDDSEAAANLAAPGAKQAVVEDRRGLTVLIRNAMFRRVQLMDLDKPDELGALDKDWGYGVHEWEDALDDFYDEHEYVNTDAKARSGELFILDDSKENSEHSWKVRQIIDDSDGDHDWAITGTIDLDTTQSSGEVVFFDYSVSN
;
A
#
# COMPACT_ATOMS: atom_id res chain seq x y z
N GLU A 1 -19.52 28.18 9.63
CA GLU A 1 -18.93 26.82 9.48
C GLU A 1 -17.99 26.89 8.28
N ILE A 2 -16.70 26.61 8.51
CA ILE A 2 -15.70 26.62 7.43
C ILE A 2 -15.77 25.25 6.76
N THR A 3 -16.31 25.22 5.55
CA THR A 3 -16.33 23.99 4.74
C THR A 3 -15.03 23.91 3.95
N TYR A 4 -14.21 22.91 4.26
CA TYR A 4 -13.01 22.63 3.48
C TYR A 4 -13.38 21.80 2.25
N PRO A 5 -12.91 22.17 1.04
CA PRO A 5 -13.12 21.35 -0.14
C PRO A 5 -12.42 19.99 0.07
N LYS A 6 -13.14 18.90 -0.19
CA LYS A 6 -12.60 17.55 -0.14
C LYS A 6 -12.11 17.17 -1.53
N PRO A 7 -10.81 16.98 -1.75
CA PRO A 7 -10.29 16.55 -3.04
C PRO A 7 -10.93 15.22 -3.47
N LEU A 8 -11.31 15.14 -4.74
CA LEU A 8 -11.94 13.95 -5.33
C LEU A 8 -13.26 13.53 -4.66
N GLU A 9 -13.98 14.48 -4.01
CA GLU A 9 -15.25 14.20 -3.33
C GLU A 9 -16.29 13.62 -4.29
N ASP A 10 -16.41 14.14 -5.51
CA ASP A 10 -17.37 13.67 -6.52
C ASP A 10 -17.13 12.19 -6.88
N MET A 11 -15.86 11.76 -6.99
CA MET A 11 -15.48 10.39 -7.26
C MET A 11 -15.84 9.46 -6.09
N LEU A 12 -15.48 9.86 -4.88
CA LEU A 12 -15.79 9.07 -3.67
C LEU A 12 -17.30 8.99 -3.43
N GLN A 13 -18.02 10.06 -3.73
CA GLN A 13 -19.48 10.09 -3.63
C GLN A 13 -20.11 9.13 -4.65
N ALA A 14 -19.62 9.11 -5.89
CA ALA A 14 -20.12 8.19 -6.93
C ALA A 14 -19.90 6.72 -6.54
N ALA A 15 -18.69 6.37 -6.07
CA ALA A 15 -18.38 5.02 -5.59
C ALA A 15 -19.21 4.64 -4.35
N PHE A 16 -19.50 5.60 -3.47
CA PHE A 16 -20.33 5.39 -2.29
C PHE A 16 -21.81 5.20 -2.64
N ASP A 17 -22.31 5.93 -3.63
CA ASP A 17 -23.68 5.78 -4.12
C ASP A 17 -23.89 4.42 -4.82
N GLU A 18 -22.90 3.93 -5.57
CA GLU A 18 -22.88 2.57 -6.12
C GLU A 18 -22.90 1.52 -5.00
N TYR A 19 -22.03 1.66 -3.99
CA TYR A 19 -22.06 0.78 -2.82
C TYR A 19 -23.43 0.75 -2.12
N ARG A 20 -24.08 1.89 -1.95
CA ARG A 20 -25.42 1.97 -1.33
C ARG A 20 -26.50 1.32 -2.20
N HIS A 21 -26.32 1.30 -3.51
CA HIS A 21 -27.22 0.59 -4.42
C HIS A 21 -27.13 -0.93 -4.23
N ASP A 22 -25.92 -1.44 -4.10
CA ASP A 22 -25.64 -2.88 -3.95
C ASP A 22 -25.89 -3.38 -2.52
N VAL A 23 -25.84 -2.49 -1.54
CA VAL A 23 -25.98 -2.80 -0.11
C VAL A 23 -27.15 -2.01 0.50
N PRO A 24 -28.41 -2.50 0.36
CA PRO A 24 -29.61 -1.76 0.73
C PRO A 24 -29.67 -1.27 2.18
N TRP A 25 -29.12 -2.03 3.15
CA TRP A 25 -29.10 -1.62 4.56
C TRP A 25 -28.24 -0.37 4.81
N ALA A 26 -27.29 -0.06 3.91
CA ALA A 26 -26.45 1.13 4.03
C ALA A 26 -27.25 2.43 3.90
N ASN A 27 -28.48 2.38 3.35
CA ASN A 27 -29.38 3.52 3.28
C ASN A 27 -30.06 3.86 4.61
N ASP A 28 -30.11 2.92 5.55
CA ASP A 28 -30.76 3.10 6.87
C ASP A 28 -29.85 3.83 7.86
N TYR A 29 -28.59 4.07 7.50
CA TYR A 29 -27.59 4.70 8.35
C TYR A 29 -27.05 5.97 7.75
N TRP A 30 -26.71 6.94 8.62
CA TRP A 30 -25.97 8.14 8.22
C TRP A 30 -24.49 7.76 7.98
N LEU A 31 -24.18 7.42 6.74
CA LEU A 31 -22.84 7.09 6.30
C LEU A 31 -22.28 8.20 5.41
N SER A 32 -20.97 8.37 5.42
CA SER A 32 -20.25 9.28 4.51
C SER A 32 -19.04 8.56 3.90
N PRO A 33 -18.63 8.95 2.67
CA PRO A 33 -17.47 8.36 2.02
C PRO A 33 -16.21 8.61 2.84
N LYS A 34 -15.26 7.67 2.75
CA LYS A 34 -13.95 7.77 3.38
C LYS A 34 -13.11 8.86 2.73
N SER A 35 -12.07 9.34 3.41
CA SER A 35 -11.04 10.14 2.74
C SER A 35 -10.22 9.26 1.79
N VAL A 36 -9.67 9.86 0.73
CA VAL A 36 -8.82 9.16 -0.25
C VAL A 36 -7.68 8.38 0.43
N ILE A 37 -6.95 8.99 1.36
CA ILE A 37 -5.86 8.32 2.07
C ILE A 37 -6.38 7.13 2.86
N ARG A 38 -7.48 7.28 3.57
CA ARG A 38 -8.07 6.20 4.35
C ARG A 38 -8.51 5.06 3.44
N ASP A 39 -9.15 5.38 2.33
CA ASP A 39 -9.58 4.39 1.34
C ASP A 39 -8.39 3.66 0.72
N MET A 40 -7.34 4.38 0.30
CA MET A 40 -6.11 3.77 -0.20
C MET A 40 -5.44 2.85 0.82
N VAL A 41 -5.38 3.25 2.09
CA VAL A 41 -4.80 2.41 3.16
C VAL A 41 -5.66 1.18 3.43
N GLU A 42 -6.97 1.34 3.53
CA GLU A 42 -7.88 0.22 3.82
C GLU A 42 -7.98 -0.78 2.65
N THR A 43 -7.88 -0.29 1.41
CA THR A 43 -7.89 -1.15 0.21
C THR A 43 -6.50 -1.59 -0.23
N ALA A 44 -5.46 -1.25 0.54
CA ALA A 44 -4.06 -1.53 0.22
C ALA A 44 -3.68 -1.11 -1.22
N SER A 45 -4.30 -0.05 -1.74
CA SER A 45 -4.05 0.43 -3.10
C SER A 45 -2.79 1.27 -3.14
N ASP A 46 -1.93 1.02 -4.13
CA ASP A 46 -0.90 1.94 -4.55
C ASP A 46 -1.50 3.08 -5.40
N PHE A 47 -0.65 4.00 -5.85
CA PHE A 47 -1.10 5.14 -6.64
C PHE A 47 -1.72 4.74 -7.98
N THR A 48 -1.04 3.87 -8.72
CA THR A 48 -1.46 3.40 -10.04
C THR A 48 -2.73 2.56 -9.94
N GLY A 49 -2.77 1.63 -9.00
CA GLY A 49 -3.93 0.79 -8.73
C GLY A 49 -5.16 1.58 -8.29
N TYR A 50 -4.97 2.65 -7.50
CA TYR A 50 -6.06 3.52 -7.10
C TYR A 50 -6.65 4.30 -8.29
N ILE A 51 -5.77 4.81 -9.17
CA ILE A 51 -6.19 5.47 -10.43
C ILE A 51 -6.98 4.52 -11.31
N ALA A 52 -6.48 3.30 -11.49
CA ALA A 52 -7.13 2.28 -12.31
C ALA A 52 -8.49 1.87 -11.72
N ARG A 53 -8.54 1.61 -10.42
CA ARG A 53 -9.77 1.18 -9.72
C ARG A 53 -10.92 2.18 -9.90
N TYR A 54 -10.66 3.46 -9.79
CA TYR A 54 -11.66 4.51 -9.89
C TYR A 54 -11.72 5.19 -11.26
N ASN A 55 -10.94 4.71 -12.23
CA ASN A 55 -10.85 5.26 -13.59
C ASN A 55 -10.61 6.78 -13.62
N ILE A 56 -9.72 7.26 -12.75
CA ILE A 56 -9.44 8.70 -12.54
C ILE A 56 -8.12 9.18 -13.17
N ALA A 57 -7.69 8.58 -14.27
CA ALA A 57 -6.45 8.95 -14.97
C ALA A 57 -6.37 10.46 -15.29
N ARG A 58 -7.51 11.11 -15.58
CA ARG A 58 -7.56 12.57 -15.83
C ARG A 58 -7.31 13.41 -14.57
N SER A 59 -7.46 12.83 -13.39
CA SER A 59 -7.31 13.50 -12.10
C SER A 59 -6.04 13.08 -11.36
N GLU A 60 -5.12 12.38 -12.03
CA GLU A 60 -3.86 11.88 -11.47
C GLU A 60 -3.07 13.00 -10.78
N GLY A 61 -2.89 14.15 -11.43
CA GLY A 61 -2.22 15.30 -10.83
C GLY A 61 -2.92 15.87 -9.61
N THR A 62 -4.27 15.78 -9.54
CA THR A 62 -5.03 16.20 -8.36
C THR A 62 -4.82 15.22 -7.20
N LEU A 63 -4.80 13.92 -7.48
CA LEU A 63 -4.51 12.88 -6.49
C LEU A 63 -3.10 13.05 -5.93
N LEU A 64 -2.09 13.22 -6.81
CA LEU A 64 -0.70 13.42 -6.40
C LEU A 64 -0.55 14.66 -5.50
N ARG A 65 -1.16 15.78 -5.90
CA ARG A 65 -1.15 17.01 -5.11
C ARG A 65 -1.77 16.79 -3.73
N TYR A 66 -2.91 16.10 -3.67
CA TYR A 66 -3.56 15.78 -2.40
C TYR A 66 -2.68 14.94 -1.47
N LEU A 67 -2.07 13.87 -1.99
CA LEU A 67 -1.18 13.02 -1.21
C LEU A 67 0.06 13.79 -0.73
N SER A 68 0.60 14.63 -1.59
CA SER A 68 1.73 15.51 -1.29
C SER A 68 1.42 16.52 -0.19
N ASP A 69 0.26 17.20 -0.28
CA ASP A 69 -0.17 18.17 0.74
C ASP A 69 -0.48 17.48 2.08
N ALA A 70 -1.03 16.28 2.04
CA ALA A 70 -1.29 15.47 3.22
C ALA A 70 0.03 15.03 3.91
N TYR A 71 1.00 14.52 3.13
CA TYR A 71 2.33 14.21 3.64
C TYR A 71 2.96 15.42 4.34
N ARG A 72 3.03 16.55 3.65
CA ARG A 72 3.60 17.80 4.15
C ARG A 72 2.91 18.25 5.44
N THR A 73 1.58 18.21 5.48
CA THR A 73 0.80 18.61 6.65
C THR A 73 1.09 17.71 7.83
N LEU A 74 1.00 16.39 7.67
CA LEU A 74 1.24 15.43 8.74
C LEU A 74 2.69 15.46 9.24
N ALA A 75 3.66 15.59 8.33
CA ALA A 75 5.07 15.64 8.67
C ALA A 75 5.46 16.91 9.47
N ARG A 76 4.80 18.06 9.20
CA ARG A 76 5.13 19.34 9.84
C ARG A 76 4.29 19.68 11.06
N THR A 77 3.00 19.30 11.07
CA THR A 77 2.08 19.74 12.13
C THR A 77 2.01 18.81 13.32
N VAL A 78 2.36 17.52 13.14
CA VAL A 78 2.32 16.56 14.23
C VAL A 78 3.72 16.36 14.79
N PRO A 79 4.01 16.79 16.04
CA PRO A 79 5.31 16.57 16.69
C PRO A 79 5.66 15.08 16.78
N LEU A 80 6.94 14.73 16.69
CA LEU A 80 7.43 13.34 16.70
C LEU A 80 6.94 12.55 17.91
N GLU A 81 6.91 13.19 19.09
CA GLU A 81 6.49 12.56 20.35
C GLU A 81 4.98 12.21 20.36
N LYS A 82 4.19 12.83 19.50
CA LYS A 82 2.74 12.61 19.37
C LYS A 82 2.37 11.61 18.29
N ARG A 83 3.34 11.18 17.47
CA ARG A 83 3.12 10.21 16.41
C ARG A 83 3.12 8.82 17.01
N ASN A 84 1.94 8.19 17.04
CA ASN A 84 1.86 6.75 17.29
C ASN A 84 2.45 5.96 16.11
N GLU A 85 2.63 4.66 16.26
CA GLU A 85 3.25 3.81 15.26
C GLU A 85 2.48 3.83 13.94
N GLN A 86 1.16 3.71 13.99
CA GLN A 86 0.30 3.74 12.82
C GLN A 86 0.42 5.05 12.02
N LEU A 87 0.50 6.19 12.70
CA LEU A 87 0.70 7.48 12.02
C LEU A 87 2.09 7.60 11.39
N ARG A 88 3.12 7.06 12.05
CA ARG A 88 4.47 7.00 11.47
C ARG A 88 4.50 6.17 10.19
N ASP A 89 3.80 5.03 10.18
CA ASP A 89 3.68 4.18 8.99
C ASP A 89 2.97 4.90 7.84
N ILE A 90 1.86 5.61 8.13
CA ILE A 90 1.15 6.40 7.12
C ILE A 90 2.02 7.51 6.55
N ILE A 91 2.77 8.25 7.38
CA ILE A 91 3.66 9.31 6.93
C ILE A 91 4.78 8.74 6.06
N SER A 92 5.41 7.63 6.47
CA SER A 92 6.48 6.99 5.70
C SER A 92 5.95 6.44 4.36
N TRP A 93 4.77 5.81 4.37
CA TRP A 93 4.11 5.35 3.16
C TRP A 93 3.79 6.50 2.19
N LEU A 94 3.19 7.59 2.67
CA LEU A 94 2.91 8.76 1.85
C LEU A 94 4.19 9.34 1.23
N ARG A 95 5.27 9.40 2.00
CA ARG A 95 6.57 9.86 1.51
C ARG A 95 7.07 9.03 0.34
N VAL A 96 7.03 7.70 0.48
CA VAL A 96 7.48 6.78 -0.57
C VAL A 96 6.58 6.88 -1.80
N VAL A 97 5.26 6.89 -1.63
CA VAL A 97 4.30 7.01 -2.75
C VAL A 97 4.49 8.32 -3.52
N VAL A 98 4.62 9.46 -2.83
CA VAL A 98 4.84 10.74 -3.50
C VAL A 98 6.20 10.78 -4.20
N ARG A 99 7.23 10.26 -3.56
CA ARG A 99 8.60 10.25 -4.10
C ARG A 99 8.76 9.34 -5.30
N SER A 100 8.06 8.21 -5.37
CA SER A 100 8.10 7.30 -6.51
C SER A 100 7.52 7.92 -7.79
N ILE A 101 6.60 8.89 -7.65
CA ILE A 101 5.95 9.55 -8.77
C ILE A 101 6.67 10.85 -9.13
N ASP A 102 7.00 11.66 -8.14
CA ASP A 102 7.70 12.95 -8.31
C ASP A 102 8.62 13.24 -7.13
N SER A 103 9.88 12.87 -7.27
CA SER A 103 10.91 13.10 -6.25
C SER A 103 11.15 14.59 -5.98
N SER A 104 10.95 15.45 -6.99
CA SER A 104 11.21 16.88 -6.86
C SER A 104 10.29 17.58 -5.85
N LEU A 105 9.06 17.12 -5.73
CA LEU A 105 8.10 17.66 -4.76
C LEU A 105 8.52 17.38 -3.31
N VAL A 106 9.07 16.21 -3.05
CA VAL A 106 9.53 15.85 -1.69
C VAL A 106 10.84 16.57 -1.38
N ASP A 107 11.78 16.59 -2.31
CA ASP A 107 13.10 17.23 -2.16
C ASP A 107 12.97 18.74 -1.93
N GLU A 108 12.06 19.43 -2.63
CA GLU A 108 11.79 20.84 -2.42
C GLU A 108 11.29 21.12 -1.00
N TRP A 109 10.49 20.27 -0.44
CA TRP A 109 9.91 20.48 0.90
C TRP A 109 10.85 20.08 2.04
N GLU A 110 11.64 19.05 1.86
CA GLU A 110 12.66 18.65 2.82
C GLU A 110 13.76 19.72 2.91
N ASN A 111 14.19 20.26 1.77
CA ASN A 111 15.14 21.36 1.72
C ASN A 111 14.58 22.67 2.29
N ALA A 112 13.30 22.97 2.08
CA ALA A 112 12.66 24.15 2.67
C ALA A 112 12.44 24.04 4.20
N GLY A 113 12.47 22.81 4.74
CA GLY A 113 12.34 22.50 6.17
C GLY A 113 13.64 22.46 6.94
N ALA A 114 14.80 22.50 6.28
CA ALA A 114 16.15 22.42 6.90
C ALA A 114 16.52 23.58 7.83
N GLY A 115 15.57 24.47 8.15
CA GLY A 115 15.69 25.52 9.16
C GLY A 115 15.17 25.18 10.55
N THR A 116 14.68 23.98 10.80
CA THR A 116 14.20 23.54 12.12
C THR A 116 14.71 22.14 12.44
N ASP A 117 15.42 22.05 13.52
CA ASP A 117 16.06 20.97 14.30
C ASP A 117 15.78 19.45 14.04
N ASP A 118 15.35 19.04 12.87
CA ASP A 118 15.19 17.61 12.48
C ASP A 118 16.38 17.13 11.60
N SER A 119 17.61 17.55 11.94
CA SER A 119 18.79 17.44 11.08
C SER A 119 19.38 16.02 10.90
N GLU A 120 19.01 15.02 11.67
CA GLU A 120 19.60 13.68 11.50
C GLU A 120 18.87 12.82 10.47
N ALA A 121 17.57 13.01 10.27
CA ALA A 121 16.81 12.31 9.22
C ALA A 121 16.91 13.02 7.86
N ALA A 122 17.09 14.34 7.85
CA ALA A 122 17.22 15.15 6.62
C ALA A 122 18.64 15.16 6.04
N ALA A 123 19.67 14.97 6.87
CA ALA A 123 21.07 15.04 6.43
C ALA A 123 21.51 13.83 5.57
N ASN A 124 20.82 12.71 5.64
CA ASN A 124 21.13 11.52 4.82
C ASN A 124 20.48 11.53 3.43
N LEU A 125 19.74 12.58 3.06
CA LEU A 125 18.89 12.60 1.88
C LEU A 125 19.20 13.74 0.88
N ALA A 126 20.29 14.48 1.07
CA ALA A 126 20.66 15.61 0.23
C ALA A 126 21.76 15.27 -0.77
N ALA A 127 21.40 14.61 -1.89
CA ALA A 127 22.21 14.65 -3.12
C ALA A 127 21.29 14.94 -4.30
N PRO A 128 21.60 15.95 -5.14
CA PRO A 128 20.74 16.29 -6.27
C PRO A 128 20.91 15.25 -7.39
N GLY A 129 19.81 14.64 -7.79
CA GLY A 129 19.74 13.87 -9.05
C GLY A 129 19.65 12.37 -8.93
N ALA A 130 19.36 11.81 -7.77
CA ALA A 130 19.05 10.39 -7.64
C ALA A 130 17.55 10.18 -7.55
N LYS A 131 17.03 9.19 -8.27
CA LYS A 131 15.84 8.42 -7.85
C LYS A 131 16.21 7.71 -6.55
N GLN A 132 16.47 8.49 -5.52
CA GLN A 132 16.90 8.06 -4.21
C GLN A 132 15.64 7.68 -3.46
N ALA A 133 15.50 6.54 -3.46
CA ALA A 133 15.54 5.44 -2.58
C ALA A 133 14.21 5.17 -1.91
N VAL A 134 13.24 4.62 -2.69
CA VAL A 134 12.14 3.81 -2.12
C VAL A 134 12.73 2.80 -1.14
N VAL A 135 13.90 2.24 -1.45
CA VAL A 135 14.63 1.26 -0.63
C VAL A 135 15.36 1.88 0.57
N GLU A 136 15.81 3.15 0.49
CA GLU A 136 16.48 3.82 1.62
C GLU A 136 15.50 4.19 2.74
N ASP A 137 14.23 4.44 2.44
CA ASP A 137 13.19 4.52 3.47
C ASP A 137 12.67 3.13 3.82
N ARG A 138 13.47 2.38 4.58
CA ARG A 138 13.16 1.01 5.00
C ARG A 138 11.75 0.85 5.57
N ARG A 139 11.28 1.82 6.36
CA ARG A 139 9.93 1.79 6.94
C ARG A 139 8.87 1.98 5.87
N GLY A 140 9.04 2.96 5.00
CA GLY A 140 8.13 3.21 3.89
C GLY A 140 8.07 2.03 2.94
N LEU A 141 9.22 1.45 2.58
CA LEU A 141 9.28 0.24 1.76
C LEU A 141 8.56 -0.94 2.43
N THR A 142 8.79 -1.17 3.73
CA THR A 142 8.08 -2.23 4.48
C THR A 142 6.57 -2.06 4.43
N VAL A 143 6.06 -0.83 4.58
CA VAL A 143 4.62 -0.56 4.49
C VAL A 143 4.10 -0.78 3.07
N LEU A 144 4.87 -0.38 2.06
CA LEU A 144 4.52 -0.59 0.64
C LEU A 144 4.40 -2.07 0.30
N ILE A 145 5.38 -2.87 0.73
CA ILE A 145 5.39 -4.33 0.55
C ILE A 145 4.20 -4.96 1.29
N ARG A 146 3.97 -4.59 2.55
CA ARG A 146 2.84 -5.10 3.33
C ARG A 146 1.51 -4.80 2.62
N ASN A 147 1.33 -3.60 2.10
CA ASN A 147 0.14 -3.24 1.35
C ASN A 147 0.02 -4.05 0.05
N ALA A 148 1.11 -4.22 -0.70
CA ALA A 148 1.13 -5.02 -1.91
C ALA A 148 0.74 -6.49 -1.63
N MET A 149 1.27 -7.10 -0.57
CA MET A 149 0.93 -8.46 -0.16
C MET A 149 -0.53 -8.55 0.31
N PHE A 150 -0.96 -7.63 1.18
CA PHE A 150 -2.32 -7.66 1.69
C PHE A 150 -3.37 -7.37 0.62
N ARG A 151 -3.04 -6.63 -0.44
CA ARG A 151 -3.92 -6.46 -1.60
C ARG A 151 -4.27 -7.80 -2.24
N ARG A 152 -3.34 -8.75 -2.28
CA ARG A 152 -3.58 -10.09 -2.80
C ARG A 152 -4.53 -10.88 -1.91
N VAL A 153 -4.34 -10.79 -0.58
CA VAL A 153 -5.28 -11.39 0.40
C VAL A 153 -6.71 -10.86 0.22
N GLN A 154 -6.86 -9.56 -0.02
CA GLN A 154 -8.18 -8.97 -0.30
C GLN A 154 -8.79 -9.46 -1.61
N LEU A 155 -7.98 -9.69 -2.63
CA LEU A 155 -8.45 -10.22 -3.91
C LEU A 155 -8.79 -11.72 -3.83
N MET A 156 -8.11 -12.48 -2.96
CA MET A 156 -8.49 -13.85 -2.62
C MET A 156 -9.88 -13.89 -1.96
N ASP A 157 -10.11 -13.06 -0.93
CA ASP A 157 -11.43 -12.94 -0.27
C ASP A 157 -12.57 -12.57 -1.23
N LEU A 158 -12.25 -11.82 -2.29
CA LEU A 158 -13.21 -11.42 -3.32
C LEU A 158 -13.34 -12.43 -4.48
N ASP A 159 -12.59 -13.52 -4.44
CA ASP A 159 -12.51 -14.52 -5.52
C ASP A 159 -12.24 -13.88 -6.90
N LYS A 160 -11.08 -13.19 -7.00
CA LYS A 160 -10.69 -12.39 -8.18
C LYS A 160 -9.39 -12.90 -8.83
N PRO A 161 -9.37 -14.13 -9.39
CA PRO A 161 -8.16 -14.69 -10.00
C PRO A 161 -7.65 -13.87 -11.20
N ASP A 162 -8.56 -13.26 -11.99
CA ASP A 162 -8.17 -12.39 -13.10
C ASP A 162 -7.39 -11.16 -12.65
N GLU A 163 -7.83 -10.50 -11.55
CA GLU A 163 -7.14 -9.34 -10.99
C GLU A 163 -5.82 -9.74 -10.35
N LEU A 164 -5.78 -10.86 -9.65
CA LEU A 164 -4.57 -11.46 -9.05
C LEU A 164 -3.55 -11.81 -10.12
N GLY A 165 -3.96 -12.53 -11.15
CA GLY A 165 -3.09 -12.88 -12.27
C GLY A 165 -2.57 -11.67 -13.03
N ALA A 166 -3.38 -10.62 -13.18
CA ALA A 166 -2.94 -9.37 -13.80
C ALA A 166 -1.83 -8.68 -12.99
N LEU A 167 -1.85 -8.80 -11.65
CA LEU A 167 -0.81 -8.26 -10.77
C LEU A 167 0.49 -9.08 -10.82
N ASP A 168 0.39 -10.41 -10.95
CA ASP A 168 1.50 -11.32 -10.64
C ASP A 168 2.05 -12.08 -11.86
N LYS A 169 1.46 -11.91 -13.05
CA LYS A 169 1.89 -12.59 -14.28
C LYS A 169 3.37 -12.38 -14.61
N ASP A 170 3.92 -11.22 -14.28
CA ASP A 170 5.32 -10.88 -14.57
C ASP A 170 6.30 -11.62 -13.63
N TRP A 171 5.77 -12.17 -12.53
CA TRP A 171 6.48 -13.02 -11.57
C TRP A 171 6.27 -14.51 -11.81
N GLY A 172 5.63 -14.87 -12.93
CA GLY A 172 5.32 -16.26 -13.28
C GLY A 172 4.10 -16.83 -12.57
N TYR A 173 3.24 -15.98 -11.99
CA TYR A 173 2.03 -16.38 -11.29
C TYR A 173 0.82 -15.69 -11.94
N GLY A 174 0.33 -16.28 -13.03
CA GLY A 174 -0.77 -15.74 -13.81
C GLY A 174 -2.15 -16.17 -13.28
N VAL A 175 -3.17 -15.98 -14.13
CA VAL A 175 -4.58 -16.27 -13.75
C VAL A 175 -4.76 -17.75 -13.42
N HIS A 176 -4.16 -18.66 -14.21
CA HIS A 176 -4.32 -20.11 -14.02
C HIS A 176 -3.69 -20.59 -12.71
N GLU A 177 -2.49 -20.10 -12.37
CA GLU A 177 -1.82 -20.42 -11.12
C GLU A 177 -2.62 -19.91 -9.92
N TRP A 178 -3.29 -18.74 -10.07
CA TRP A 178 -4.15 -18.21 -9.03
C TRP A 178 -5.49 -18.97 -8.92
N GLU A 179 -6.09 -19.40 -10.03
CA GLU A 179 -7.27 -20.27 -10.01
C GLU A 179 -6.97 -21.57 -9.25
N ASP A 180 -5.87 -22.25 -9.60
CA ASP A 180 -5.46 -23.48 -8.92
C ASP A 180 -5.21 -23.25 -7.41
N ALA A 181 -4.52 -22.17 -7.04
CA ALA A 181 -4.24 -21.86 -5.64
C ALA A 181 -5.51 -21.48 -4.84
N LEU A 182 -6.47 -20.80 -5.46
CA LEU A 182 -7.75 -20.48 -4.83
C LEU A 182 -8.62 -21.73 -4.65
N ASP A 183 -8.67 -22.61 -5.67
CA ASP A 183 -9.37 -23.87 -5.59
C ASP A 183 -8.80 -24.74 -4.46
N ASP A 184 -7.48 -24.88 -4.38
CA ASP A 184 -6.81 -25.65 -3.33
C ASP A 184 -7.06 -25.03 -1.94
N PHE A 185 -7.00 -23.70 -1.81
CA PHE A 185 -7.28 -23.01 -0.54
C PHE A 185 -8.74 -23.21 -0.09
N TYR A 186 -9.71 -23.00 -0.98
CA TYR A 186 -11.14 -23.11 -0.65
C TYR A 186 -11.63 -24.55 -0.53
N ASP A 187 -10.86 -25.55 -0.99
CA ASP A 187 -11.10 -26.96 -0.66
C ASP A 187 -10.77 -27.28 0.81
N GLU A 188 -9.86 -26.51 1.43
CA GLU A 188 -9.42 -26.69 2.82
C GLU A 188 -10.13 -25.73 3.78
N HIS A 189 -10.37 -24.46 3.36
CA HIS A 189 -10.90 -23.38 4.20
C HIS A 189 -12.14 -22.73 3.59
N GLU A 190 -13.07 -22.30 4.46
CA GLU A 190 -14.35 -21.74 4.02
C GLU A 190 -14.25 -20.28 3.55
N TYR A 191 -13.37 -19.48 4.16
CA TYR A 191 -13.17 -18.06 3.82
C TYR A 191 -11.80 -17.52 4.26
N VAL A 192 -11.44 -16.37 3.69
CA VAL A 192 -10.27 -15.56 4.06
C VAL A 192 -10.71 -14.41 4.95
N ASN A 193 -10.02 -14.18 6.07
CA ASN A 193 -10.23 -12.98 6.89
C ASN A 193 -9.44 -11.79 6.32
N THR A 194 -10.09 -10.62 6.28
CA THR A 194 -9.47 -9.37 5.80
C THR A 194 -9.59 -8.22 6.81
N ASP A 195 -9.90 -8.53 8.05
CA ASP A 195 -10.07 -7.58 9.14
C ASP A 195 -8.74 -6.98 9.66
N ALA A 196 -8.81 -6.24 10.77
CA ALA A 196 -7.63 -5.63 11.37
C ALA A 196 -6.64 -6.67 11.94
N LYS A 197 -7.11 -7.87 12.33
CA LYS A 197 -6.25 -8.97 12.81
C LYS A 197 -5.46 -9.57 11.64
N ALA A 198 -6.13 -9.82 10.51
CA ALA A 198 -5.50 -10.33 9.29
C ALA A 198 -4.39 -9.39 8.77
N ARG A 199 -4.48 -8.08 9.06
CA ARG A 199 -3.45 -7.08 8.74
C ARG A 199 -2.40 -6.90 9.82
N SER A 200 -2.42 -7.69 10.88
CA SER A 200 -1.44 -7.56 11.97
C SER A 200 -0.02 -7.85 11.51
N GLY A 201 0.96 -7.28 12.21
CA GLY A 201 2.37 -7.57 11.96
C GLY A 201 2.77 -9.01 12.29
N GLU A 202 1.94 -9.75 12.99
CA GLU A 202 2.16 -11.16 13.33
C GLU A 202 2.00 -12.08 12.12
N LEU A 203 1.14 -11.69 11.18
CA LEU A 203 0.88 -12.43 9.93
C LEU A 203 1.73 -11.94 8.74
N PHE A 204 2.64 -10.99 8.98
CA PHE A 204 3.55 -10.47 7.96
C PHE A 204 4.99 -10.62 8.41
N ILE A 205 5.70 -11.51 7.77
CA ILE A 205 7.11 -11.81 8.07
C ILE A 205 7.98 -11.24 6.97
N LEU A 206 8.96 -10.41 7.35
CA LEU A 206 9.96 -9.85 6.44
C LEU A 206 11.34 -10.24 6.93
N ASP A 207 12.10 -10.89 6.07
CA ASP A 207 13.51 -11.26 6.29
C ASP A 207 14.40 -10.43 5.36
N ASP A 208 15.18 -9.56 5.98
CA ASP A 208 16.14 -8.67 5.34
C ASP A 208 17.60 -9.13 5.48
N SER A 209 17.80 -10.35 5.97
CA SER A 209 19.14 -10.91 6.23
C SER A 209 20.05 -10.95 5.00
N LYS A 210 19.47 -10.96 3.80
CA LYS A 210 20.16 -10.98 2.51
C LYS A 210 20.29 -9.62 1.82
N GLU A 211 19.85 -8.54 2.46
CA GLU A 211 19.94 -7.19 1.91
C GLU A 211 21.33 -6.82 1.39
N ASN A 212 22.35 -7.05 2.22
CA ASN A 212 23.73 -6.70 1.87
C ASN A 212 24.44 -7.68 0.92
N SER A 213 24.00 -8.93 0.84
CA SER A 213 24.65 -9.99 0.05
C SER A 213 23.99 -10.23 -1.30
N GLU A 214 22.68 -10.14 -1.36
CA GLU A 214 21.87 -10.48 -2.54
C GLU A 214 20.97 -9.32 -2.99
N HIS A 215 20.99 -8.16 -2.30
CA HIS A 215 20.11 -7.02 -2.53
C HIS A 215 18.63 -7.43 -2.61
N SER A 216 18.24 -8.32 -1.70
CA SER A 216 16.89 -8.87 -1.69
C SER A 216 16.32 -8.98 -0.28
N TRP A 217 14.99 -8.87 -0.19
CA TRP A 217 14.23 -9.18 1.01
C TRP A 217 13.26 -10.31 0.75
N LYS A 218 13.17 -11.24 1.68
CA LYS A 218 12.17 -12.30 1.61
C LYS A 218 10.94 -11.91 2.42
N VAL A 219 9.76 -12.09 1.84
CA VAL A 219 8.48 -11.75 2.48
C VAL A 219 7.56 -12.96 2.48
N ARG A 220 6.81 -13.08 3.57
CA ARG A 220 5.75 -14.08 3.73
C ARG A 220 4.54 -13.40 4.38
N GLN A 221 3.43 -13.36 3.66
CA GLN A 221 2.13 -12.96 4.17
C GLN A 221 1.32 -14.20 4.48
N ILE A 222 1.13 -14.46 5.74
CA ILE A 222 0.28 -15.55 6.22
C ILE A 222 -1.18 -15.15 6.03
N ILE A 223 -2.00 -16.07 5.56
CA ILE A 223 -3.43 -15.89 5.36
C ILE A 223 -4.14 -16.22 6.67
N ASP A 224 -5.01 -15.33 7.14
CA ASP A 224 -5.88 -15.59 8.30
C ASP A 224 -7.12 -16.32 7.77
N ASP A 225 -7.10 -17.64 7.86
CA ASP A 225 -8.12 -18.55 7.35
C ASP A 225 -9.30 -18.73 8.32
N SER A 226 -10.34 -19.46 7.88
CA SER A 226 -11.57 -19.71 8.65
C SER A 226 -11.35 -20.53 9.91
N ASP A 227 -10.34 -21.39 9.94
CA ASP A 227 -10.06 -22.34 11.01
C ASP A 227 -9.01 -21.80 11.98
N GLY A 228 -8.25 -20.78 11.58
CA GLY A 228 -7.18 -20.17 12.36
C GLY A 228 -5.91 -21.01 12.40
N ASP A 229 -5.72 -21.89 11.43
CA ASP A 229 -4.57 -22.78 11.33
C ASP A 229 -3.33 -22.02 10.82
N HIS A 230 -3.51 -20.98 10.00
CA HIS A 230 -2.48 -20.08 9.50
C HIS A 230 -1.37 -20.82 8.71
N ASP A 231 -1.71 -21.90 8.04
CA ASP A 231 -0.78 -22.74 7.29
C ASP A 231 -0.54 -22.21 5.88
N TRP A 232 -1.52 -21.55 5.26
CA TRP A 232 -1.40 -20.92 3.95
C TRP A 232 -0.70 -19.56 3.99
N ALA A 233 0.16 -19.32 2.99
CA ALA A 233 0.82 -18.04 2.84
C ALA A 233 1.15 -17.68 1.39
N ILE A 234 1.20 -16.37 1.12
CA ILE A 234 1.81 -15.79 -0.07
C ILE A 234 3.26 -15.49 0.27
N THR A 235 4.20 -16.07 -0.48
CA THR A 235 5.64 -15.89 -0.26
C THR A 235 6.28 -15.31 -1.52
N GLY A 236 7.24 -14.43 -1.35
CA GLY A 236 8.01 -13.88 -2.45
C GLY A 236 9.35 -13.33 -2.00
N THR A 237 10.26 -13.18 -2.93
CA THR A 237 11.52 -12.48 -2.72
C THR A 237 11.50 -11.19 -3.53
N ILE A 238 11.86 -10.09 -2.90
CA ILE A 238 11.82 -8.74 -3.48
C ILE A 238 13.20 -8.41 -4.01
N ASP A 239 13.27 -8.03 -5.28
CA ASP A 239 14.44 -7.44 -5.91
C ASP A 239 14.53 -5.95 -5.55
N LEU A 240 15.47 -5.61 -4.66
CA LEU A 240 15.63 -4.23 -4.18
C LEU A 240 16.17 -3.31 -5.29
N ASP A 241 17.04 -3.79 -6.16
CA ASP A 241 17.62 -2.98 -7.24
C ASP A 241 16.57 -2.61 -8.28
N THR A 242 15.74 -3.58 -8.68
CA THR A 242 14.65 -3.34 -9.63
C THR A 242 13.53 -2.51 -8.98
N THR A 243 13.18 -2.79 -7.72
CA THR A 243 12.22 -1.98 -6.94
C THR A 243 12.67 -0.53 -6.82
N GLN A 244 13.98 -0.31 -6.58
CA GLN A 244 14.58 1.02 -6.53
C GLN A 244 14.47 1.76 -7.86
N SER A 245 14.70 1.07 -8.96
CA SER A 245 14.74 1.70 -10.29
C SER A 245 13.35 1.96 -10.86
N SER A 246 12.37 1.09 -10.58
CA SER A 246 10.98 1.21 -11.05
C SER A 246 10.12 2.10 -10.16
N GLY A 247 10.39 2.10 -8.84
CA GLY A 247 9.52 2.73 -7.82
C GLY A 247 8.34 1.84 -7.41
N GLU A 248 8.25 0.62 -7.95
CA GLU A 248 7.22 -0.37 -7.66
C GLU A 248 7.86 -1.62 -7.04
N VAL A 249 7.12 -2.32 -6.17
CA VAL A 249 7.61 -3.56 -5.55
C VAL A 249 7.70 -4.65 -6.60
N VAL A 250 8.92 -5.16 -6.84
CA VAL A 250 9.23 -6.19 -7.83
C VAL A 250 9.59 -7.48 -7.11
N PHE A 251 8.85 -8.55 -7.44
CA PHE A 251 9.08 -9.87 -6.87
C PHE A 251 9.82 -10.80 -7.85
N PHE A 252 10.52 -11.76 -7.29
CA PHE A 252 10.92 -12.99 -7.94
C PHE A 252 10.76 -14.13 -6.95
N ASP A 253 10.77 -15.37 -7.42
CA ASP A 253 10.55 -16.55 -6.57
C ASP A 253 9.25 -16.45 -5.76
N TYR A 254 8.13 -16.29 -6.47
CA TYR A 254 6.80 -16.06 -5.91
C TYR A 254 6.01 -17.38 -5.81
N SER A 255 5.31 -17.59 -4.70
CA SER A 255 4.45 -18.77 -4.50
C SER A 255 3.31 -18.50 -3.53
N VAL A 256 2.22 -19.26 -3.72
CA VAL A 256 1.07 -19.32 -2.82
C VAL A 256 0.84 -20.78 -2.46
N SER A 257 0.94 -21.14 -1.19
CA SER A 257 0.77 -22.52 -0.74
C SER A 257 0.64 -22.62 0.78
N ASN A 258 0.21 -23.81 1.24
CA ASN A 258 0.32 -24.22 2.64
C ASN A 258 1.75 -24.68 3.02
#